data_f02e0f51c3a82175a7cb45ba4d6a911a
#
_entry.id   f02e0f51c3a82175a7cb45ba4d6a911a
#
_cell.length_a   1.000
_cell.length_b   1.000
_cell.length_c   1.000
_cell.angle_alpha   90.00
_cell.angle_beta   90.00
_cell.angle_gamma   90.00
#
_symmetry.space_group_name_H-M   'P 1'
#
loop_
_entity.id
_entity.type
_entity.pdbx_description
1 polymer ?
#
loop_
_entity_poly.entity_id
_entity_poly.type
_entity_poly.pdbx_seq_one_letter_code
_entity_poly.pdbx_strand_id
1 'polypeptide(L)'
;MNDRRKEFNYDADWIKKLESKEHWLLYWKQQWLLTKYLRQKDTILEIGVGSGFTANYLKNKNYTVTTLDIDNEKKPDIVANIVDYELKTNYDIILAFEVFEHFHINYLITVLQMLHSHCNRYLLISIPEYLSCLFSIEFKLFGVKKTFSVHRPSFYKLKKISQNHHWEVNSNPETKLNKLMELFHDHGFKIMDQSYFQDRHFIALERIS
;
A
#
# COMPACT_ATOMS: atom_id res chain seq x y z
N MET A 1 -3.93 5.00 -28.57
CA MET A 1 -3.42 5.20 -27.20
C MET A 1 -4.55 5.82 -26.37
N ASN A 2 -5.29 5.00 -25.64
CA ASN A 2 -6.34 5.49 -24.74
C ASN A 2 -5.65 6.18 -23.56
N ASP A 3 -5.94 7.47 -23.40
CA ASP A 3 -5.36 8.28 -22.32
C ASP A 3 -5.98 7.87 -20.98
N ARG A 4 -5.41 6.82 -20.35
CA ARG A 4 -5.80 6.31 -19.01
C ARG A 4 -5.57 7.35 -17.90
N ARG A 5 -4.91 8.47 -18.19
CA ARG A 5 -4.66 9.58 -17.25
C ARG A 5 -5.93 10.33 -16.84
N LYS A 6 -7.03 10.19 -17.60
CA LYS A 6 -8.32 10.85 -17.27
C LYS A 6 -9.14 10.14 -16.19
N GLU A 7 -8.75 8.94 -15.75
CA GLU A 7 -9.48 8.19 -14.72
C GLU A 7 -9.12 8.59 -13.29
N PHE A 8 -8.00 9.31 -13.07
CA PHE A 8 -7.52 9.70 -11.74
C PHE A 8 -7.57 11.21 -11.55
N ASN A 9 -8.75 11.77 -11.38
CA ASN A 9 -8.91 13.20 -11.09
C ASN A 9 -8.95 13.42 -9.57
N TYR A 10 -7.79 13.60 -8.95
CA TYR A 10 -7.65 14.01 -7.56
C TYR A 10 -7.67 15.54 -7.48
N ASP A 11 -8.85 16.11 -7.23
CA ASP A 11 -9.00 17.57 -7.08
C ASP A 11 -8.52 18.07 -5.70
N ALA A 12 -8.52 19.40 -5.53
CA ALA A 12 -8.13 20.06 -4.28
C ALA A 12 -8.98 19.62 -3.07
N ASP A 13 -10.23 19.20 -3.28
CA ASP A 13 -11.12 18.73 -2.22
C ASP A 13 -10.74 17.31 -1.75
N TRP A 14 -10.15 16.50 -2.62
CA TRP A 14 -9.57 15.22 -2.23
C TRP A 14 -8.35 15.42 -1.31
N ILE A 15 -7.45 16.37 -1.63
CA ILE A 15 -6.29 16.69 -0.78
C ILE A 15 -6.76 17.13 0.62
N LYS A 16 -7.82 17.94 0.74
CA LYS A 16 -8.38 18.33 2.05
C LYS A 16 -8.91 17.12 2.85
N LYS A 17 -9.44 16.10 2.18
CA LYS A 17 -9.87 14.85 2.87
C LYS A 17 -8.69 14.09 3.46
N LEU A 18 -7.48 14.20 2.88
CA LEU A 18 -6.25 13.61 3.42
C LEU A 18 -5.80 14.27 4.74
N GLU A 19 -6.33 15.42 5.09
CA GLU A 19 -6.07 16.12 6.37
C GLU A 19 -7.09 15.77 7.47
N SER A 20 -7.99 14.82 7.21
CA SER A 20 -8.91 14.31 8.23
C SER A 20 -8.19 13.56 9.34
N LYS A 21 -8.81 13.50 10.54
CA LYS A 21 -8.28 12.72 11.67
C LYS A 21 -8.02 11.27 11.30
N GLU A 22 -8.92 10.67 10.53
CA GLU A 22 -8.84 9.28 10.08
C GLU A 22 -7.60 9.10 9.21
N HIS A 23 -7.32 10.03 8.33
CA HIS A 23 -6.16 9.98 7.45
C HIS A 23 -4.84 10.19 8.20
N TRP A 24 -4.80 11.07 9.19
CA TRP A 24 -3.63 11.24 10.07
C TRP A 24 -3.30 9.95 10.83
N LEU A 25 -4.30 9.19 11.24
CA LEU A 25 -4.08 7.89 11.85
C LEU A 25 -3.51 6.86 10.86
N LEU A 26 -3.86 6.94 9.57
CA LEU A 26 -3.25 6.10 8.53
C LEU A 26 -1.77 6.48 8.32
N TYR A 27 -1.44 7.77 8.23
CA TYR A 27 -0.04 8.22 8.16
C TYR A 27 0.76 7.75 9.39
N TRP A 28 0.19 7.90 10.58
CA TRP A 28 0.82 7.37 11.79
C TRP A 28 1.08 5.87 11.68
N LYS A 29 0.13 5.08 11.19
CA LYS A 29 0.26 3.63 11.04
C LYS A 29 1.33 3.27 10.00
N GLN A 30 1.39 3.99 8.88
CA GLN A 30 2.45 3.84 7.87
C GLN A 30 3.83 4.10 8.49
N GLN A 31 3.98 5.25 9.17
CA GLN A 31 5.26 5.59 9.82
C GLN A 31 5.64 4.58 10.90
N TRP A 32 4.68 4.12 11.70
CA TRP A 32 4.93 3.08 12.71
C TRP A 32 5.40 1.76 12.08
N LEU A 33 4.83 1.35 10.94
CA LEU A 33 5.29 0.18 10.20
C LEU A 33 6.73 0.40 9.70
N LEU A 34 6.99 1.55 9.09
CA LEU A 34 8.31 1.93 8.60
C LEU A 34 9.40 1.85 9.66
N THR A 35 9.14 2.32 10.89
CA THR A 35 10.15 2.32 11.98
C THR A 35 10.70 0.94 12.32
N LYS A 36 10.00 -0.13 11.99
CA LYS A 36 10.45 -1.49 12.24
C LYS A 36 11.50 -1.97 11.23
N TYR A 37 11.51 -1.42 10.02
CA TYR A 37 12.26 -1.94 8.88
C TYR A 37 13.31 -0.99 8.34
N LEU A 38 13.18 0.32 8.63
CA LEU A 38 14.13 1.35 8.23
C LEU A 38 15.49 1.18 8.91
N ARG A 39 16.55 1.32 8.12
CA ARG A 39 17.94 1.44 8.58
C ARG A 39 18.52 2.77 8.10
N GLN A 40 19.53 3.28 8.80
CA GLN A 40 20.24 4.48 8.33
C GLN A 40 20.76 4.28 6.91
N LYS A 41 20.62 5.32 6.08
CA LYS A 41 21.06 5.37 4.67
C LYS A 41 20.26 4.47 3.71
N ASP A 42 19.16 3.88 4.14
CA ASP A 42 18.28 3.16 3.18
C ASP A 42 17.87 4.08 2.02
N THR A 43 17.87 3.49 0.83
CA THR A 43 17.27 4.07 -0.35
C THR A 43 15.81 3.60 -0.44
N ILE A 44 14.89 4.54 -0.67
CA ILE A 44 13.45 4.30 -0.57
C ILE A 44 12.80 4.71 -1.88
N LEU A 45 11.93 3.85 -2.43
CA LEU A 45 10.98 4.21 -3.47
C LEU A 45 9.59 4.33 -2.84
N GLU A 46 8.92 5.47 -3.00
CA GLU A 46 7.50 5.62 -2.70
C GLU A 46 6.70 5.63 -4.00
N ILE A 47 5.82 4.64 -4.16
CA ILE A 47 4.88 4.54 -5.27
C ILE A 47 3.53 5.05 -4.77
N GLY A 48 2.95 6.03 -5.51
CA GLY A 48 1.73 6.72 -5.07
C GLY A 48 2.04 7.79 -4.02
N VAL A 49 2.36 8.99 -4.45
CA VAL A 49 2.84 10.09 -3.56
C VAL A 49 1.73 10.66 -2.68
N GLY A 50 0.49 10.59 -3.14
CA GLY A 50 -0.65 11.15 -2.40
C GLY A 50 -0.47 12.63 -2.07
N SER A 51 -0.46 12.98 -0.79
CA SER A 51 -0.20 14.35 -0.30
C SER A 51 1.29 14.69 -0.20
N GLY A 52 2.19 13.73 -0.45
CA GLY A 52 3.62 13.88 -0.24
C GLY A 52 4.07 13.78 1.23
N PHE A 53 3.16 13.47 2.15
CA PHE A 53 3.48 13.44 3.58
C PHE A 53 4.60 12.46 3.89
N THR A 54 4.51 11.22 3.45
CA THR A 54 5.49 10.17 3.77
C THR A 54 6.85 10.48 3.15
N ALA A 55 6.91 10.86 1.85
CA ALA A 55 8.16 11.25 1.21
C ALA A 55 8.84 12.43 1.93
N ASN A 56 8.08 13.49 2.22
CA ASN A 56 8.62 14.68 2.89
C ASN A 56 9.10 14.36 4.32
N TYR A 57 8.34 13.56 5.06
CA TYR A 57 8.74 13.12 6.39
C TYR A 57 10.06 12.35 6.36
N LEU A 58 10.23 11.42 5.42
CA LEU A 58 11.44 10.63 5.28
C LEU A 58 12.62 11.47 4.77
N LYS A 59 12.42 12.35 3.79
CA LYS A 59 13.46 13.30 3.31
C LYS A 59 13.94 14.20 4.46
N ASN A 60 13.04 14.69 5.31
CA ASN A 60 13.39 15.49 6.50
C ASN A 60 14.18 14.69 7.57
N LYS A 61 14.12 13.36 7.53
CA LYS A 61 14.93 12.47 8.35
C LYS A 61 16.24 12.00 7.67
N ASN A 62 16.62 12.67 6.58
CA ASN A 62 17.83 12.39 5.79
C ASN A 62 17.85 11.02 5.11
N TYR A 63 16.68 10.44 4.77
CA TYR A 63 16.62 9.30 3.87
C TYR A 63 16.67 9.75 2.41
N THR A 64 17.25 8.90 1.56
CA THR A 64 17.19 9.07 0.10
C THR A 64 15.87 8.51 -0.40
N VAL A 65 14.95 9.37 -0.78
CA VAL A 65 13.60 8.97 -1.24
C VAL A 65 13.41 9.40 -2.68
N THR A 66 13.09 8.42 -3.53
CA THR A 66 12.59 8.61 -4.89
C THR A 66 11.08 8.39 -4.87
N THR A 67 10.34 9.24 -5.54
CA THR A 67 8.88 9.17 -5.62
C THR A 67 8.43 8.84 -7.04
N LEU A 68 7.42 7.98 -7.17
CA LEU A 68 6.79 7.62 -8.43
C LEU A 68 5.27 7.79 -8.30
N ASP A 69 4.67 8.53 -9.20
CA ASP A 69 3.21 8.69 -9.30
C ASP A 69 2.79 8.85 -10.76
N ILE A 70 1.56 8.44 -11.06
CA ILE A 70 0.96 8.63 -12.37
C ILE A 70 0.56 10.09 -12.61
N ASP A 71 0.27 10.82 -11.53
CA ASP A 71 -0.20 12.20 -11.54
C ASP A 71 0.97 13.19 -11.44
N ASN A 72 1.23 13.90 -12.54
CA ASN A 72 2.28 14.94 -12.60
C ASN A 72 2.02 16.12 -11.62
N GLU A 73 0.77 16.37 -11.24
CA GLU A 73 0.45 17.47 -10.31
C GLU A 73 0.97 17.20 -8.89
N LYS A 74 1.23 15.95 -8.56
CA LYS A 74 1.88 15.54 -7.30
C LYS A 74 3.39 15.83 -7.29
N LYS A 75 3.96 16.23 -8.44
CA LYS A 75 5.38 16.53 -8.64
C LYS A 75 6.29 15.39 -8.15
N PRO A 76 6.05 14.13 -8.56
CA PRO A 76 6.93 13.03 -8.20
C PRO A 76 8.26 13.16 -8.96
N ASP A 77 9.30 12.49 -8.47
CA ASP A 77 10.59 12.40 -9.16
C ASP A 77 10.45 11.60 -10.48
N ILE A 78 9.50 10.66 -10.56
CA ILE A 78 9.18 9.84 -11.72
C ILE A 78 7.68 9.92 -11.98
N VAL A 79 7.29 10.49 -13.12
CA VAL A 79 5.89 10.54 -13.59
C VAL A 79 5.65 9.31 -14.47
N ALA A 80 5.01 8.27 -13.91
CA ALA A 80 4.77 7.03 -14.64
C ALA A 80 3.63 6.21 -14.02
N ASN A 81 3.00 5.37 -14.84
CA ASN A 81 2.13 4.31 -14.35
C ASN A 81 2.99 3.09 -14.00
N ILE A 82 2.94 2.63 -12.74
CA ILE A 82 3.74 1.50 -12.26
C ILE A 82 3.48 0.20 -13.04
N VAL A 83 2.32 0.05 -13.65
CA VAL A 83 1.97 -1.13 -14.46
C VAL A 83 2.78 -1.21 -15.75
N ASP A 84 3.10 -0.05 -16.33
CA ASP A 84 3.77 0.06 -17.64
C ASP A 84 5.23 0.55 -17.51
N TYR A 85 5.69 0.84 -16.28
CA TYR A 85 7.01 1.42 -16.05
C TYR A 85 8.01 0.36 -15.60
N GLU A 86 9.17 0.36 -16.20
CA GLU A 86 10.31 -0.47 -15.80
C GLU A 86 11.23 0.33 -14.89
N LEU A 87 11.38 -0.12 -13.63
CA LEU A 87 12.32 0.47 -12.68
C LEU A 87 13.76 0.29 -13.18
N LYS A 88 14.58 1.31 -13.01
CA LYS A 88 15.99 1.32 -13.46
C LYS A 88 17.00 1.24 -12.32
N THR A 89 16.50 1.33 -11.10
CA THR A 89 17.33 1.43 -9.88
C THR A 89 16.77 0.49 -8.82
N ASN A 90 17.65 -0.07 -8.03
CA ASN A 90 17.27 -0.88 -6.87
C ASN A 90 17.09 0.02 -5.63
N TYR A 91 16.16 -0.39 -4.77
CA TYR A 91 15.84 0.30 -3.53
C TYR A 91 15.87 -0.67 -2.35
N ASP A 92 16.34 -0.21 -1.20
CA ASP A 92 16.36 -1.03 0.00
C ASP A 92 14.95 -1.28 0.53
N ILE A 93 14.08 -0.28 0.39
CA ILE A 93 12.67 -0.36 0.76
C ILE A 93 11.81 0.25 -0.36
N ILE A 94 10.74 -0.46 -0.71
CA ILE A 94 9.71 0.04 -1.61
C ILE A 94 8.42 0.20 -0.81
N LEU A 95 7.75 1.33 -0.96
CA LEU A 95 6.48 1.68 -0.34
C LEU A 95 5.39 1.75 -1.40
N ALA A 96 4.26 1.08 -1.17
CA ALA A 96 3.07 1.18 -2.02
C ALA A 96 1.82 1.15 -1.11
N PHE A 97 1.53 2.29 -0.46
CA PHE A 97 0.39 2.43 0.43
C PHE A 97 -0.83 2.93 -0.34
N GLU A 98 -1.92 2.13 -0.35
CA GLU A 98 -3.16 2.44 -1.09
C GLU A 98 -2.87 2.65 -2.60
N VAL A 99 -2.20 1.68 -3.23
CA VAL A 99 -1.78 1.76 -4.64
C VAL A 99 -2.31 0.60 -5.47
N PHE A 100 -2.22 -0.62 -4.96
CA PHE A 100 -2.46 -1.82 -5.76
C PHE A 100 -3.92 -1.98 -6.19
N GLU A 101 -4.85 -1.46 -5.43
CA GLU A 101 -6.28 -1.43 -5.74
C GLU A 101 -6.64 -0.52 -6.93
N HIS A 102 -5.76 0.40 -7.31
CA HIS A 102 -5.97 1.36 -8.40
C HIS A 102 -5.67 0.80 -9.80
N PHE A 103 -5.14 -0.40 -9.90
CA PHE A 103 -4.99 -1.10 -11.18
C PHE A 103 -5.64 -2.48 -11.13
N HIS A 104 -5.94 -3.03 -12.31
CA HIS A 104 -6.62 -4.32 -12.39
C HIS A 104 -5.75 -5.45 -11.82
N ILE A 105 -6.35 -6.37 -11.06
CA ILE A 105 -5.66 -7.47 -10.38
C ILE A 105 -4.75 -8.30 -11.32
N ASN A 106 -5.10 -8.40 -12.59
CA ASN A 106 -4.31 -9.13 -13.60
C ASN A 106 -2.90 -8.57 -13.79
N TYR A 107 -2.66 -7.29 -13.45
CA TYR A 107 -1.34 -6.68 -13.54
C TYR A 107 -0.49 -6.91 -12.28
N LEU A 108 -1.10 -7.39 -11.19
CA LEU A 108 -0.41 -7.51 -9.91
C LEU A 108 0.81 -8.45 -10.01
N ILE A 109 0.71 -9.53 -10.76
CA ILE A 109 1.81 -10.48 -10.97
C ILE A 109 3.01 -9.78 -11.61
N THR A 110 2.77 -9.07 -12.72
CA THR A 110 3.85 -8.37 -13.46
C THR A 110 4.48 -7.28 -12.58
N VAL A 111 3.66 -6.54 -11.84
CA VAL A 111 4.13 -5.51 -10.91
C VAL A 111 4.97 -6.15 -9.80
N LEU A 112 4.52 -7.25 -9.17
CA LEU A 112 5.27 -7.94 -8.12
C LEU A 112 6.62 -8.47 -8.62
N GLN A 113 6.68 -9.04 -9.82
CA GLN A 113 7.93 -9.52 -10.43
C GLN A 113 8.92 -8.37 -10.63
N MET A 114 8.44 -7.24 -11.15
CA MET A 114 9.25 -6.05 -11.35
C MET A 114 9.71 -5.47 -10.00
N LEU A 115 8.82 -5.36 -9.00
CA LEU A 115 9.17 -4.90 -7.67
C LEU A 115 10.16 -5.84 -6.97
N HIS A 116 9.99 -7.16 -7.10
CA HIS A 116 10.93 -8.14 -6.56
C HIS A 116 12.34 -7.96 -7.14
N SER A 117 12.45 -7.73 -8.46
CA SER A 117 13.73 -7.55 -9.14
C SER A 117 14.48 -6.30 -8.68
N HIS A 118 13.75 -5.27 -8.19
CA HIS A 118 14.32 -3.97 -7.79
C HIS A 118 14.24 -3.68 -6.29
N CYS A 119 13.69 -4.59 -5.50
CA CYS A 119 13.64 -4.49 -4.05
C CYS A 119 14.82 -5.22 -3.42
N ASN A 120 15.68 -4.55 -2.66
CA ASN A 120 16.79 -5.20 -1.98
C ASN A 120 16.35 -5.93 -0.70
N ARG A 121 15.33 -5.39 0.03
CA ARG A 121 14.95 -5.93 1.34
C ARG A 121 13.45 -6.02 1.59
N TYR A 122 12.74 -4.90 1.59
CA TYR A 122 11.34 -4.88 2.00
C TYR A 122 10.44 -4.13 1.04
N LEU A 123 9.27 -4.72 0.77
CA LEU A 123 8.12 -4.07 0.16
C LEU A 123 7.06 -3.87 1.26
N LEU A 124 6.72 -2.62 1.56
CA LEU A 124 5.70 -2.27 2.55
C LEU A 124 4.47 -1.73 1.84
N ILE A 125 3.33 -2.35 2.08
CA ILE A 125 2.09 -2.04 1.38
C ILE A 125 0.93 -1.82 2.35
N SER A 126 -0.08 -1.07 1.91
CA SER A 126 -1.43 -1.16 2.46
C SER A 126 -2.45 -1.35 1.35
N ILE A 127 -3.50 -2.11 1.66
CA ILE A 127 -4.59 -2.39 0.73
C ILE A 127 -5.91 -2.34 1.51
N PRO A 128 -6.94 -1.66 0.99
CA PRO A 128 -8.23 -1.55 1.65
C PRO A 128 -8.97 -2.89 1.72
N GLU A 129 -9.75 -3.05 2.80
CA GLU A 129 -10.63 -4.19 3.03
C GLU A 129 -12.04 -3.87 2.56
N TYR A 130 -12.60 -4.75 1.75
CA TYR A 130 -13.97 -4.64 1.26
C TYR A 130 -15.02 -4.94 2.33
N LEU A 131 -14.73 -5.90 3.21
CA LEU A 131 -15.65 -6.30 4.26
C LEU A 131 -15.63 -5.30 5.41
N SER A 132 -16.76 -4.67 5.69
CA SER A 132 -16.88 -3.76 6.83
C SER A 132 -16.58 -4.48 8.13
N CYS A 133 -15.68 -3.93 8.93
CA CYS A 133 -15.41 -4.41 10.29
C CYS A 133 -16.62 -4.12 11.18
N LEU A 134 -17.18 -5.16 11.82
CA LEU A 134 -18.26 -5.01 12.79
C LEU A 134 -17.73 -4.53 14.13
N PHE A 135 -16.64 -5.14 14.57
CA PHE A 135 -15.88 -4.72 15.73
C PHE A 135 -14.45 -5.23 15.66
N SER A 136 -13.56 -4.50 16.30
CA SER A 136 -12.16 -4.88 16.45
C SER A 136 -11.75 -4.67 17.90
N ILE A 137 -11.13 -5.68 18.50
CA ILE A 137 -10.59 -5.63 19.85
C ILE A 137 -9.09 -5.80 19.78
N GLU A 138 -8.37 -4.84 20.31
CA GLU A 138 -6.95 -4.91 20.50
C GLU A 138 -6.63 -5.19 21.96
N PHE A 139 -5.88 -6.23 22.24
CA PHE A 139 -5.45 -6.55 23.60
C PHE A 139 -3.94 -6.79 23.65
N LYS A 140 -3.34 -6.38 24.76
CA LYS A 140 -1.92 -6.59 25.04
C LYS A 140 -1.81 -7.51 26.27
N LEU A 141 -1.20 -8.68 26.06
CA LEU A 141 -0.96 -9.66 27.13
C LEU A 141 0.53 -10.03 27.10
N PHE A 142 1.19 -9.93 28.23
CA PHE A 142 2.63 -10.24 28.39
C PHE A 142 3.53 -9.58 27.32
N GLY A 143 3.26 -8.34 26.95
CA GLY A 143 4.03 -7.62 25.92
C GLY A 143 3.63 -7.91 24.47
N VAL A 144 2.85 -8.95 24.22
CA VAL A 144 2.35 -9.28 22.89
C VAL A 144 1.02 -8.56 22.65
N LYS A 145 0.98 -7.82 21.55
CA LYS A 145 -0.21 -7.09 21.09
C LYS A 145 -0.90 -7.92 20.02
N LYS A 146 -2.16 -8.26 20.22
CA LYS A 146 -2.99 -8.96 19.23
C LYS A 146 -4.26 -8.19 18.96
N THR A 147 -4.65 -8.13 17.70
CA THR A 147 -5.90 -7.56 17.25
C THR A 147 -6.81 -8.69 16.78
N PHE A 148 -8.01 -8.74 17.32
CA PHE A 148 -9.08 -9.62 16.86
C PHE A 148 -10.14 -8.77 16.18
N SER A 149 -10.48 -9.07 14.92
CA SER A 149 -11.47 -8.32 14.16
C SER A 149 -12.54 -9.28 13.61
N VAL A 150 -13.79 -8.90 13.75
CA VAL A 150 -14.93 -9.61 13.15
C VAL A 150 -15.47 -8.75 12.03
N HIS A 151 -15.51 -9.32 10.84
CA HIS A 151 -16.01 -8.68 9.63
C HIS A 151 -17.40 -9.20 9.26
N ARG A 152 -18.17 -8.37 8.58
CA ARG A 152 -19.47 -8.79 8.02
C ARG A 152 -19.24 -9.89 6.98
N PRO A 153 -20.08 -10.93 6.97
CA PRO A 153 -20.03 -11.94 5.91
C PRO A 153 -20.26 -11.31 4.52
N SER A 154 -19.56 -11.81 3.51
CA SER A 154 -19.55 -11.29 2.13
C SER A 154 -20.91 -11.29 1.43
N PHE A 155 -21.91 -12.03 1.92
CA PHE A 155 -23.28 -12.02 1.37
C PHE A 155 -24.06 -10.75 1.75
N TYR A 156 -23.63 -9.98 2.73
CA TYR A 156 -24.15 -8.64 3.03
C TYR A 156 -23.42 -7.59 2.19
N LYS A 157 -23.79 -7.43 0.94
CA LYS A 157 -23.27 -6.39 0.04
C LYS A 157 -23.73 -5.00 0.49
N LEU A 158 -23.11 -4.44 1.51
CA LEU A 158 -23.46 -3.10 2.01
C LEU A 158 -22.43 -2.03 1.59
N LYS A 159 -21.24 -2.43 1.15
CA LYS A 159 -20.18 -1.52 0.69
C LYS A 159 -20.05 -1.66 -0.83
N LYS A 160 -20.02 -0.54 -1.53
CA LYS A 160 -19.54 -0.53 -2.94
C LYS A 160 -18.03 -0.34 -2.90
N ILE A 161 -17.33 -1.02 -3.79
CA ILE A 161 -15.91 -0.71 -4.07
C ILE A 161 -15.83 0.78 -4.41
N SER A 162 -14.81 1.47 -3.93
CA SER A 162 -14.56 2.87 -4.25
C SER A 162 -14.54 3.07 -5.77
N GLN A 163 -15.02 4.21 -6.27
CA GLN A 163 -15.07 4.48 -7.72
C GLN A 163 -13.71 4.37 -8.42
N ASN A 164 -12.62 4.61 -7.67
CA ASN A 164 -11.26 4.59 -8.18
C ASN A 164 -10.53 3.27 -7.91
N HIS A 165 -11.19 2.27 -7.31
CA HIS A 165 -10.63 0.95 -7.04
C HIS A 165 -11.14 -0.08 -8.04
N HIS A 166 -10.26 -0.89 -8.58
CA HIS A 166 -10.63 -2.05 -9.38
C HIS A 166 -10.99 -3.25 -8.49
N TRP A 167 -10.39 -3.32 -7.31
CA TRP A 167 -10.61 -4.37 -6.32
C TRP A 167 -10.23 -3.88 -4.90
N GLU A 168 -10.67 -4.60 -3.91
CA GLU A 168 -10.26 -4.47 -2.49
C GLU A 168 -10.08 -5.89 -1.94
N VAL A 169 -9.36 -6.04 -0.83
CA VAL A 169 -9.19 -7.35 -0.17
C VAL A 169 -10.58 -7.94 0.13
N ASN A 170 -10.77 -9.21 -0.17
CA ASN A 170 -12.04 -9.94 -0.01
C ASN A 170 -13.22 -9.44 -0.88
N SER A 171 -13.01 -8.59 -1.88
CA SER A 171 -14.07 -8.13 -2.77
C SER A 171 -14.55 -9.20 -3.78
N ASN A 172 -13.68 -10.15 -4.10
CA ASN A 172 -13.96 -11.28 -5.00
C ASN A 172 -13.11 -12.50 -4.63
N PRO A 173 -13.33 -13.69 -5.26
CA PRO A 173 -12.59 -14.90 -4.93
C PRO A 173 -11.07 -14.83 -5.15
N GLU A 174 -10.60 -14.00 -6.08
CA GLU A 174 -9.17 -13.87 -6.42
C GLU A 174 -8.45 -12.93 -5.43
N THR A 175 -9.17 -11.98 -4.86
CA THR A 175 -8.64 -10.99 -3.92
C THR A 175 -8.84 -11.37 -2.46
N LYS A 176 -9.16 -12.64 -2.16
CA LYS A 176 -9.18 -13.14 -0.79
C LYS A 176 -7.80 -12.95 -0.14
N LEU A 177 -7.79 -12.50 1.11
CA LEU A 177 -6.56 -12.19 1.83
C LEU A 177 -5.54 -13.35 1.78
N ASN A 178 -5.98 -14.58 2.03
CA ASN A 178 -5.10 -15.75 1.97
C ASN A 178 -4.50 -15.96 0.57
N LYS A 179 -5.28 -15.74 -0.49
CA LYS A 179 -4.79 -15.84 -1.87
C LYS A 179 -3.80 -14.75 -2.24
N LEU A 180 -4.01 -13.53 -1.75
CA LEU A 180 -3.03 -12.46 -1.92
C LEU A 180 -1.72 -12.78 -1.18
N MET A 181 -1.79 -13.36 0.02
CA MET A 181 -0.61 -13.81 0.75
C MET A 181 0.16 -14.92 0.02
N GLU A 182 -0.55 -15.91 -0.52
CA GLU A 182 0.03 -16.95 -1.39
C GLU A 182 0.70 -16.32 -2.61
N LEU A 183 0.01 -15.38 -3.29
CA LEU A 183 0.54 -14.69 -4.45
C LEU A 183 1.84 -13.91 -4.15
N PHE A 184 1.92 -13.21 -3.02
CA PHE A 184 3.14 -12.53 -2.60
C PHE A 184 4.28 -13.52 -2.36
N HIS A 185 3.99 -14.63 -1.69
CA HIS A 185 4.97 -15.68 -1.45
C HIS A 185 5.49 -16.30 -2.76
N ASP A 186 4.59 -16.65 -3.67
CA ASP A 186 4.92 -17.28 -4.96
C ASP A 186 5.75 -16.35 -5.87
N HIS A 187 5.72 -15.03 -5.59
CA HIS A 187 6.51 -14.03 -6.32
C HIS A 187 7.71 -13.52 -5.51
N GLY A 188 8.24 -14.35 -4.60
CA GLY A 188 9.51 -14.09 -3.93
C GLY A 188 9.44 -13.16 -2.72
N PHE A 189 8.27 -13.02 -2.09
CA PHE A 189 8.10 -12.22 -0.89
C PHE A 189 7.62 -13.03 0.30
N LYS A 190 8.34 -12.94 1.42
CA LYS A 190 7.95 -13.53 2.71
C LYS A 190 7.22 -12.49 3.55
N ILE A 191 6.07 -12.87 4.10
CA ILE A 191 5.30 -12.01 4.99
C ILE A 191 5.99 -11.93 6.35
N MET A 192 6.40 -10.73 6.75
CA MET A 192 7.07 -10.47 8.02
C MET A 192 6.14 -9.87 9.07
N ASP A 193 5.19 -9.05 8.63
CA ASP A 193 4.18 -8.41 9.50
C ASP A 193 2.90 -8.23 8.72
N GLN A 194 1.80 -8.43 9.38
CA GLN A 194 0.46 -8.15 8.87
C GLN A 194 -0.38 -7.60 10.01
N SER A 195 -1.01 -6.48 9.76
CA SER A 195 -1.93 -5.88 10.72
C SER A 195 -3.12 -5.25 10.01
N TYR A 196 -4.27 -5.30 10.66
CA TYR A 196 -5.48 -4.64 10.21
C TYR A 196 -5.68 -3.35 11.00
N PHE A 197 -5.98 -2.25 10.31
CA PHE A 197 -6.21 -0.96 10.94
C PHE A 197 -7.06 -0.07 10.02
N GLN A 198 -8.17 0.47 10.52
CA GLN A 198 -9.08 1.37 9.78
C GLN A 198 -9.44 0.85 8.38
N ASP A 199 -10.02 -0.34 8.32
CA ASP A 199 -10.44 -1.01 7.08
C ASP A 199 -9.31 -1.17 6.04
N ARG A 200 -8.07 -1.37 6.50
CA ARG A 200 -6.90 -1.63 5.66
C ARG A 200 -5.99 -2.69 6.23
N HIS A 201 -5.43 -3.47 5.34
CA HIS A 201 -4.35 -4.41 5.66
C HIS A 201 -3.01 -3.73 5.42
N PHE A 202 -2.19 -3.62 6.46
CA PHE A 202 -0.81 -3.18 6.40
C PHE A 202 0.09 -4.40 6.43
N ILE A 203 0.93 -4.56 5.42
CA ILE A 203 1.72 -5.76 5.20
C ILE A 203 3.17 -5.37 4.95
N ALA A 204 4.08 -6.03 5.66
CA ALA A 204 5.50 -5.96 5.39
C ALA A 204 5.97 -7.27 4.76
N LEU A 205 6.56 -7.15 3.59
CA LEU A 205 7.03 -8.23 2.76
C LEU A 205 8.56 -8.15 2.66
N GLU A 206 9.26 -9.22 3.05
CA GLU A 206 10.69 -9.36 2.89
C GLU A 206 10.99 -10.03 1.55
N ARG A 207 11.88 -9.46 0.77
CA ARG A 207 12.38 -10.11 -0.43
C ARG A 207 13.15 -11.38 -0.07
N ILE A 208 12.78 -12.50 -0.68
CA ILE A 208 13.52 -13.76 -0.61
C ILE A 208 14.23 -14.03 -1.94
N SER A 209 15.34 -14.76 -1.88
CA SER A 209 16.18 -15.08 -3.04
C SER A 209 15.44 -15.99 -4.03
#